data_1c355fd18557cd24863298c482de489e
#
_entry.id   1c355fd18557cd24863298c482de489e
#
_cell.length_a   1.000
_cell.length_b   1.000
_cell.length_c   1.000
_cell.angle_alpha   90.00
_cell.angle_beta   90.00
_cell.angle_gamma   90.00
#
_symmetry.space_group_name_H-M   'P 1'
#
loop_
_entity.id
_entity.type
_entity.pdbx_description
1 polymer ?
#
loop_
_entity_poly.entity_id
_entity_poly.type
_entity_poly.pdbx_seq_one_letter_code
_entity_poly.pdbx_strand_id
1 'polypeptide(L)'
;ITLSCEGYAFKTKGKTIVQNGWKAVEELFKASLKTKEKDDPMKSLPEVHEGDMLDGVFASVTEHFTTPPKQYTEDTLLSAMETAGNDQFDDDTEKKGLGTPATRAGIIEKLVKSGFAERKGKSLIPTKDGCNLVCVLPEQITSPAMTAEWENTLMEIERGKADADAFLSGIVQMTGDLVKA
;
A
#
# COMPACT_ATOMS: atom_id res chain seq x y z
N ILE A 1 -21.79 7.28 -15.19
CA ILE A 1 -22.25 8.16 -16.27
C ILE A 1 -21.02 8.70 -16.98
N THR A 2 -21.06 8.73 -18.31
CA THR A 2 -20.06 9.37 -19.16
C THR A 2 -20.77 10.41 -20.01
N LEU A 3 -20.32 11.65 -19.96
CA LEU A 3 -20.83 12.73 -20.79
C LEU A 3 -19.79 13.07 -21.84
N SER A 4 -20.19 13.31 -23.08
CA SER A 4 -19.32 13.76 -24.16
C SER A 4 -19.67 15.22 -24.50
N CYS A 5 -18.64 16.08 -24.55
CA CYS A 5 -18.80 17.47 -24.94
C CYS A 5 -17.61 17.86 -25.82
N GLU A 6 -17.87 18.26 -27.06
CA GLU A 6 -16.85 18.69 -28.04
C GLU A 6 -15.65 17.74 -28.16
N GLY A 7 -15.90 16.42 -28.10
CA GLY A 7 -14.85 15.39 -28.18
C GLY A 7 -14.16 15.05 -26.87
N TYR A 8 -14.48 15.74 -25.78
CA TYR A 8 -13.98 15.42 -24.44
C TYR A 8 -14.97 14.55 -23.66
N ALA A 9 -14.45 13.57 -22.91
CA ALA A 9 -15.24 12.67 -22.10
C ALA A 9 -15.14 13.03 -20.62
N PHE A 10 -16.27 13.39 -20.02
CA PHE A 10 -16.40 13.64 -18.58
C PHE A 10 -17.03 12.43 -17.91
N LYS A 11 -16.35 11.84 -16.94
CA LYS A 11 -16.79 10.62 -16.25
C LYS A 11 -17.13 10.90 -14.79
N THR A 12 -18.29 10.47 -14.36
CA THR A 12 -18.68 10.47 -12.95
C THR A 12 -19.16 9.09 -12.53
N LYS A 13 -18.88 8.73 -11.26
CA LYS A 13 -19.32 7.48 -10.65
C LYS A 13 -20.19 7.81 -9.44
N GLY A 14 -21.30 7.11 -9.30
CA GLY A 14 -22.18 7.17 -8.14
C GLY A 14 -22.76 5.80 -7.85
N LYS A 15 -23.48 5.69 -6.76
CA LYS A 15 -24.20 4.48 -6.35
C LYS A 15 -25.65 4.81 -6.13
N THR A 16 -26.52 3.99 -6.67
CA THR A 16 -27.97 4.04 -6.37
C THR A 16 -28.30 2.82 -5.52
N ILE A 17 -28.98 3.03 -4.40
CA ILE A 17 -29.43 1.94 -3.53
C ILE A 17 -30.75 1.45 -4.11
N VAL A 18 -30.76 0.23 -4.65
CA VAL A 18 -31.98 -0.40 -5.19
C VAL A 18 -32.81 -1.01 -4.05
N GLN A 19 -32.14 -1.55 -3.04
CA GLN A 19 -32.79 -2.16 -1.86
C GLN A 19 -31.89 -1.97 -0.65
N ASN A 20 -32.43 -1.43 0.44
CA ASN A 20 -31.66 -1.09 1.64
C ASN A 20 -31.08 -2.31 2.36
N GLY A 21 -31.70 -3.50 2.23
CA GLY A 21 -31.18 -4.72 2.85
C GLY A 21 -30.67 -4.51 4.28
N TRP A 22 -29.45 -4.96 4.58
CA TRP A 22 -28.80 -4.80 5.88
C TRP A 22 -28.57 -3.34 6.32
N LYS A 23 -28.51 -2.41 5.39
CA LYS A 23 -28.34 -0.98 5.69
C LYS A 23 -29.51 -0.40 6.49
N ALA A 24 -30.73 -0.90 6.27
CA ALA A 24 -31.87 -0.47 7.07
C ALA A 24 -31.70 -0.81 8.55
N VAL A 25 -31.09 -1.96 8.86
CA VAL A 25 -30.77 -2.37 10.22
C VAL A 25 -29.64 -1.52 10.80
N GLU A 26 -28.61 -1.24 10.01
CA GLU A 26 -27.50 -0.38 10.41
C GLU A 26 -27.95 1.05 10.74
N GLU A 27 -28.85 1.63 9.93
CA GLU A 27 -29.42 2.96 10.19
C GLU A 27 -30.22 3.00 11.49
N LEU A 28 -31.03 1.98 11.75
CA LEU A 28 -31.76 1.85 13.01
C LEU A 28 -30.82 1.72 14.22
N PHE A 29 -29.73 0.97 14.06
CA PHE A 29 -28.72 0.80 15.10
C PHE A 29 -27.95 2.10 15.35
N LYS A 30 -27.50 2.80 14.31
CA LYS A 30 -26.84 4.11 14.40
C LYS A 30 -27.76 5.17 15.04
N ALA A 31 -29.03 5.18 14.68
CA ALA A 31 -30.02 6.05 15.31
C ALA A 31 -30.17 5.79 16.81
N SER A 32 -30.11 4.53 17.25
CA SER A 32 -30.18 4.14 18.65
C SER A 32 -28.97 4.59 19.46
N LEU A 33 -27.79 4.64 18.85
CA LEU A 33 -26.53 5.03 19.49
C LEU A 33 -26.30 6.54 19.57
N LYS A 34 -27.18 7.36 18.98
CA LYS A 34 -27.03 8.84 18.88
C LYS A 34 -25.67 9.27 18.34
N THR A 35 -24.96 8.41 17.63
CA THR A 35 -23.64 8.72 17.06
C THR A 35 -23.86 9.55 15.80
N LYS A 36 -23.47 10.82 15.86
CA LYS A 36 -23.39 11.67 14.66
C LYS A 36 -22.08 11.32 13.93
N GLU A 37 -22.00 10.17 13.29
CA GLU A 37 -21.01 9.99 12.23
C GLU A 37 -21.44 10.91 11.07
N LYS A 38 -20.49 11.69 10.56
CA LYS A 38 -20.65 12.42 9.31
C LYS A 38 -20.70 11.35 8.22
N ASP A 39 -21.90 10.90 7.89
CA ASP A 39 -22.11 10.23 6.63
C ASP A 39 -21.65 11.20 5.53
N ASP A 40 -20.65 10.81 4.76
CA ASP A 40 -20.31 11.50 3.52
C ASP A 40 -21.61 11.51 2.68
N PRO A 41 -22.15 12.67 2.31
CA PRO A 41 -23.37 12.72 1.57
C PRO A 41 -23.16 11.95 0.27
N MET A 42 -23.71 10.76 0.22
CA MET A 42 -23.62 9.89 -0.95
C MET A 42 -24.21 10.68 -2.11
N LYS A 43 -23.34 11.17 -3.02
CA LYS A 43 -23.78 11.89 -4.21
C LYS A 43 -24.65 10.95 -5.03
N SER A 44 -25.97 11.10 -4.90
CA SER A 44 -26.86 10.44 -5.83
C SER A 44 -26.67 11.09 -7.18
N LEU A 45 -26.43 10.28 -8.20
CA LEU A 45 -26.40 10.78 -9.56
C LEU A 45 -27.82 11.03 -10.05
N PRO A 46 -28.03 12.06 -10.88
CA PRO A 46 -29.31 12.26 -11.53
C PRO A 46 -29.62 11.06 -12.44
N GLU A 47 -30.89 10.81 -12.63
CA GLU A 47 -31.38 9.81 -13.57
C GLU A 47 -31.18 10.33 -14.98
N VAL A 48 -30.30 9.70 -15.75
CA VAL A 48 -30.03 10.05 -17.15
C VAL A 48 -29.91 8.75 -17.95
N HIS A 49 -30.35 8.81 -19.19
CA HIS A 49 -30.32 7.67 -20.12
C HIS A 49 -29.34 7.91 -21.23
N GLU A 50 -28.97 6.85 -21.91
CA GLU A 50 -28.07 6.92 -23.07
C GLU A 50 -28.75 7.69 -24.21
N GLY A 51 -28.07 8.72 -24.70
CA GLY A 51 -28.57 9.61 -25.74
C GLY A 51 -29.26 10.89 -25.23
N ASP A 52 -29.40 11.07 -23.91
CA ASP A 52 -29.91 12.33 -23.36
C ASP A 52 -28.96 13.49 -23.69
N MET A 53 -29.52 14.59 -24.13
CA MET A 53 -28.79 15.85 -24.37
C MET A 53 -29.01 16.79 -23.18
N LEU A 54 -27.92 17.33 -22.66
CA LEU A 54 -27.95 18.29 -21.55
C LEU A 54 -27.65 19.68 -22.08
N ASP A 55 -28.61 20.57 -21.98
CA ASP A 55 -28.47 21.98 -22.40
C ASP A 55 -28.03 22.86 -21.21
N GLY A 56 -27.34 23.95 -21.50
CA GLY A 56 -26.98 24.96 -20.51
C GLY A 56 -25.89 24.49 -19.54
N VAL A 57 -25.11 23.47 -19.89
CA VAL A 57 -23.97 23.01 -19.09
C VAL A 57 -22.76 23.90 -19.30
N PHE A 58 -21.98 24.12 -18.24
CA PHE A 58 -20.69 24.77 -18.33
C PHE A 58 -19.67 23.96 -17.53
N ALA A 59 -18.42 23.95 -18.00
CA ALA A 59 -17.31 23.31 -17.34
C ALA A 59 -16.44 24.35 -16.62
N SER A 60 -15.94 23.98 -15.43
CA SER A 60 -14.95 24.75 -14.71
C SER A 60 -13.72 23.88 -14.45
N VAL A 61 -12.55 24.48 -14.53
CA VAL A 61 -11.28 23.83 -14.19
C VAL A 61 -10.89 24.26 -12.78
N THR A 62 -10.62 23.28 -11.92
CA THR A 62 -10.09 23.54 -10.57
C THR A 62 -8.71 22.89 -10.47
N GLU A 63 -7.75 23.65 -9.97
CA GLU A 63 -6.42 23.11 -9.68
C GLU A 63 -6.43 22.45 -8.31
N HIS A 64 -5.88 21.23 -8.27
CA HIS A 64 -5.67 20.49 -7.04
C HIS A 64 -4.22 20.01 -6.99
N PHE A 65 -3.61 20.20 -5.82
CA PHE A 65 -2.28 19.66 -5.57
C PHE A 65 -2.38 18.37 -4.80
N THR A 66 -1.57 17.40 -5.17
CA THR A 66 -1.43 16.16 -4.39
C THR A 66 -0.78 16.47 -3.06
N THR A 67 -1.31 15.88 -2.00
CA THR A 67 -0.66 15.94 -0.69
C THR A 67 0.38 14.83 -0.57
N PRO A 68 1.51 15.06 0.13
CA PRO A 68 2.47 14.00 0.36
C PRO A 68 1.83 12.84 1.14
N PRO A 69 2.34 11.60 0.98
CA PRO A 69 1.87 10.46 1.75
C PRO A 69 1.95 10.75 3.25
N LYS A 70 1.00 10.22 4.00
CA LYS A 70 1.04 10.32 5.46
C LYS A 70 2.21 9.52 5.99
N GLN A 71 2.83 10.02 7.07
CA GLN A 71 3.86 9.27 7.78
C GLN A 71 3.29 7.96 8.32
N TYR A 72 4.10 6.93 8.34
CA TYR A 72 3.71 5.64 8.89
C TYR A 72 3.48 5.73 10.39
N THR A 73 2.45 5.05 10.84
CA THR A 73 2.30 4.60 12.23
C THR A 73 2.87 3.19 12.34
N GLU A 74 3.04 2.65 13.54
CA GLU A 74 3.49 1.25 13.70
C GLU A 74 2.55 0.27 12.97
N ASP A 75 1.25 0.45 13.10
CA ASP A 75 0.22 -0.36 12.45
C ASP A 75 0.31 -0.30 10.92
N THR A 76 0.39 0.92 10.36
CA THR A 76 0.48 1.09 8.91
C THR A 76 1.82 0.63 8.34
N LEU A 77 2.92 0.72 9.13
CA LEU A 77 4.22 0.18 8.72
C LEU A 77 4.23 -1.35 8.74
N LEU A 78 3.64 -1.98 9.76
CA LEU A 78 3.46 -3.43 9.80
C LEU A 78 2.67 -3.94 8.59
N SER A 79 1.56 -3.26 8.25
CA SER A 79 0.77 -3.59 7.06
C SER A 79 1.55 -3.38 5.75
N ALA A 80 2.37 -2.32 5.66
CA ALA A 80 3.22 -2.07 4.51
C ALA A 80 4.33 -3.14 4.38
N MET A 81 4.92 -3.60 5.50
CA MET A 81 5.89 -4.70 5.50
C MET A 81 5.26 -6.02 5.03
N GLU A 82 3.99 -6.26 5.37
CA GLU A 82 3.26 -7.45 4.95
C GLU A 82 3.01 -7.51 3.44
N THR A 83 2.79 -6.36 2.83
CA THR A 83 2.49 -6.25 1.40
C THR A 83 3.70 -5.87 0.55
N ALA A 84 4.85 -5.59 1.17
CA ALA A 84 6.06 -5.18 0.46
C ALA A 84 6.52 -6.26 -0.51
N GLY A 85 6.77 -5.86 -1.77
CA GLY A 85 7.24 -6.75 -2.83
C GLY A 85 6.16 -7.66 -3.44
N ASN A 86 4.88 -7.54 -3.04
CA ASN A 86 3.81 -8.41 -3.56
C ASN A 86 3.62 -8.34 -5.08
N ASP A 87 3.98 -7.24 -5.70
CA ASP A 87 3.98 -7.02 -7.14
C ASP A 87 5.19 -7.67 -7.85
N GLN A 88 6.17 -8.14 -7.09
CA GLN A 88 7.39 -8.78 -7.57
C GLN A 88 7.39 -10.30 -7.39
N PHE A 89 6.38 -10.83 -6.69
CA PHE A 89 6.19 -12.27 -6.55
C PHE A 89 5.31 -12.82 -7.67
N ASP A 90 5.64 -14.01 -8.15
CA ASP A 90 4.79 -14.76 -9.05
C ASP A 90 3.45 -15.12 -8.39
N ASP A 91 2.40 -15.33 -9.21
CA ASP A 91 1.05 -15.62 -8.71
C ASP A 91 0.98 -16.89 -7.84
N ASP A 92 1.86 -17.86 -8.09
CA ASP A 92 1.94 -19.13 -7.35
C ASP A 92 2.80 -19.05 -6.08
N THR A 93 3.40 -17.89 -5.79
CA THR A 93 4.28 -17.70 -4.64
C THR A 93 3.50 -17.23 -3.43
N GLU A 94 3.74 -17.83 -2.25
CA GLU A 94 3.20 -17.36 -0.99
C GLU A 94 3.78 -15.97 -0.68
N LYS A 95 2.94 -14.94 -0.80
CA LYS A 95 3.33 -13.54 -0.60
C LYS A 95 3.57 -13.26 0.89
N LYS A 96 4.80 -13.35 1.34
CA LYS A 96 5.17 -13.22 2.76
C LYS A 96 5.53 -11.78 3.17
N GLY A 97 5.83 -10.90 2.20
CA GLY A 97 6.32 -9.55 2.48
C GLY A 97 7.69 -9.55 3.14
N LEU A 98 8.02 -8.48 3.86
CA LEU A 98 9.28 -8.34 4.62
C LEU A 98 9.12 -8.89 6.03
N GLY A 99 9.88 -9.94 6.35
CA GLY A 99 9.85 -10.60 7.64
C GLY A 99 8.55 -11.37 7.92
N THR A 100 8.57 -12.18 8.97
CA THR A 100 7.38 -12.90 9.44
C THR A 100 6.53 -12.02 10.38
N PRO A 101 5.24 -12.31 10.58
CA PRO A 101 4.40 -11.59 11.54
C PRO A 101 5.04 -11.49 12.94
N ALA A 102 5.71 -12.56 13.39
CA ALA A 102 6.36 -12.60 14.70
C ALA A 102 7.61 -11.70 14.80
N THR A 103 8.29 -11.43 13.69
CA THR A 103 9.58 -10.69 13.68
C THR A 103 9.42 -9.22 13.34
N ARG A 104 8.36 -8.81 12.63
CA ARG A 104 8.18 -7.43 12.14
C ARG A 104 8.21 -6.40 13.27
N ALA A 105 7.48 -6.63 14.34
CA ALA A 105 7.46 -5.71 15.48
C ALA A 105 8.86 -5.57 16.11
N GLY A 106 9.61 -6.68 16.24
CA GLY A 106 10.98 -6.67 16.74
C GLY A 106 11.96 -5.89 15.85
N ILE A 107 11.75 -5.91 14.53
CA ILE A 107 12.53 -5.12 13.56
C ILE A 107 12.30 -3.62 13.79
N ILE A 108 11.04 -3.18 13.93
CA ILE A 108 10.70 -1.79 14.21
C ILE A 108 11.34 -1.33 15.53
N GLU A 109 11.21 -2.14 16.59
CA GLU A 109 11.85 -1.85 17.87
C GLU A 109 13.39 -1.72 17.76
N LYS A 110 14.00 -2.58 16.96
CA LYS A 110 15.45 -2.52 16.72
C LYS A 110 15.84 -1.23 16.01
N LEU A 111 15.09 -0.80 14.99
CA LEU A 111 15.35 0.47 14.29
C LEU A 111 15.24 1.67 15.24
N VAL A 112 14.24 1.69 16.11
CA VAL A 112 14.06 2.76 17.09
C VAL A 112 15.19 2.75 18.13
N LYS A 113 15.53 1.57 18.69
CA LYS A 113 16.63 1.44 19.66
C LYS A 113 17.99 1.81 19.08
N SER A 114 18.21 1.52 17.80
CA SER A 114 19.45 1.88 17.10
C SER A 114 19.51 3.35 16.66
N GLY A 115 18.45 4.13 16.91
CA GLY A 115 18.39 5.55 16.58
C GLY A 115 18.17 5.86 15.10
N PHE A 116 17.80 4.87 14.27
CA PHE A 116 17.51 5.07 12.84
C PHE A 116 16.07 5.55 12.59
N ALA A 117 15.19 5.30 13.53
CA ALA A 117 13.82 5.81 13.54
C ALA A 117 13.45 6.34 14.92
N GLU A 118 12.54 7.29 15.00
CA GLU A 118 12.00 7.83 16.25
C GLU A 118 10.47 7.81 16.24
N ARG A 119 9.88 7.67 17.43
CA ARG A 119 8.44 7.79 17.64
C ARG A 119 8.07 9.23 17.94
N LYS A 120 7.26 9.85 17.08
CA LYS A 120 6.73 11.19 17.30
C LYS A 120 5.20 11.16 17.39
N GLY A 121 4.69 11.12 18.59
CA GLY A 121 3.28 10.83 18.84
C GLY A 121 2.92 9.41 18.40
N LYS A 122 2.03 9.27 17.42
CA LYS A 122 1.66 7.98 16.81
C LYS A 122 2.47 7.62 15.56
N SER A 123 3.29 8.55 15.07
CA SER A 123 4.02 8.37 13.81
C SER A 123 5.44 7.89 14.06
N LEU A 124 5.93 7.03 13.16
CA LEU A 124 7.33 6.64 13.03
C LEU A 124 8.00 7.55 12.00
N ILE A 125 9.09 8.19 12.40
CA ILE A 125 9.82 9.15 11.58
C ILE A 125 11.27 8.65 11.45
N PRO A 126 11.82 8.60 10.23
CA PRO A 126 13.23 8.30 10.07
C PRO A 126 14.07 9.45 10.67
N THR A 127 15.14 9.11 11.37
CA THR A 127 16.12 10.08 11.82
C THR A 127 17.07 10.47 10.69
N LYS A 128 17.89 11.51 10.90
CA LYS A 128 18.93 11.88 9.95
C LYS A 128 19.91 10.72 9.70
N ASP A 129 20.25 9.98 10.74
CA ASP A 129 21.15 8.82 10.64
C ASP A 129 20.49 7.65 9.89
N GLY A 130 19.18 7.43 10.10
CA GLY A 130 18.40 6.47 9.32
C GLY A 130 18.36 6.81 7.83
N CYS A 131 18.15 8.09 7.50
CA CYS A 131 18.20 8.55 6.10
C CYS A 131 19.60 8.38 5.50
N ASN A 132 20.65 8.77 6.23
CA ASN A 132 22.03 8.63 5.78
C ASN A 132 22.39 7.16 5.54
N LEU A 133 21.96 6.25 6.42
CA LEU A 133 22.19 4.82 6.24
C LEU A 133 21.61 4.32 4.91
N VAL A 134 20.36 4.67 4.61
CA VAL A 134 19.71 4.24 3.36
C VAL A 134 20.43 4.83 2.12
N CYS A 135 20.95 6.06 2.22
CA CYS A 135 21.70 6.68 1.12
C CYS A 135 23.06 6.02 0.83
N VAL A 136 23.66 5.38 1.83
CA VAL A 136 24.96 4.70 1.69
C VAL A 136 24.78 3.25 1.22
N LEU A 137 23.64 2.63 1.56
CA LEU A 137 23.39 1.23 1.20
C LEU A 137 23.12 1.08 -0.31
N PRO A 138 23.65 0.03 -0.95
CA PRO A 138 23.31 -0.30 -2.33
C PRO A 138 21.81 -0.55 -2.52
N GLU A 139 21.30 -0.19 -3.69
CA GLU A 139 19.87 -0.35 -4.05
C GLU A 139 19.37 -1.79 -3.86
N GLN A 140 20.22 -2.76 -4.15
CA GLN A 140 19.90 -4.19 -3.97
C GLN A 140 19.43 -4.52 -2.54
N ILE A 141 20.04 -3.91 -1.50
CA ILE A 141 19.70 -4.17 -0.10
C ILE A 141 18.48 -3.34 0.33
N THR A 142 18.27 -2.19 -0.26
CA THR A 142 17.17 -1.28 0.10
C THR A 142 15.86 -1.62 -0.61
N SER A 143 15.90 -2.52 -1.61
CA SER A 143 14.73 -2.97 -2.36
C SER A 143 14.14 -4.26 -1.77
N PRO A 144 12.79 -4.41 -1.72
CA PRO A 144 12.15 -5.66 -1.37
C PRO A 144 12.34 -6.76 -2.44
N ALA A 145 12.79 -6.41 -3.65
CA ALA A 145 13.01 -7.34 -4.76
C ALA A 145 13.94 -8.49 -4.40
N MET A 146 15.07 -8.18 -3.75
CA MET A 146 16.03 -9.19 -3.33
C MET A 146 15.41 -10.22 -2.36
N THR A 147 14.57 -9.75 -1.43
CA THR A 147 13.87 -10.65 -0.50
C THR A 147 12.90 -11.55 -1.24
N ALA A 148 12.16 -11.01 -2.22
CA ALA A 148 11.24 -11.78 -3.04
C ALA A 148 11.97 -12.86 -3.87
N GLU A 149 13.08 -12.50 -4.49
CA GLU A 149 13.92 -13.42 -5.26
C GLU A 149 14.47 -14.56 -4.40
N TRP A 150 14.95 -14.24 -3.20
CA TRP A 150 15.45 -15.23 -2.27
C TRP A 150 14.37 -16.19 -1.76
N GLU A 151 13.18 -15.68 -1.43
CA GLU A 151 12.05 -16.52 -1.01
C GLU A 151 11.62 -17.45 -2.17
N ASN A 152 11.59 -16.96 -3.40
CA ASN A 152 11.32 -17.79 -4.57
C ASN A 152 12.37 -18.91 -4.74
N THR A 153 13.64 -18.56 -4.64
CA THR A 153 14.74 -19.54 -4.75
C THR A 153 14.67 -20.58 -3.65
N LEU A 154 14.38 -20.16 -2.40
CA LEU A 154 14.21 -21.10 -1.28
C LEU A 154 13.06 -22.08 -1.50
N MET A 155 11.95 -21.63 -2.09
CA MET A 155 10.85 -22.54 -2.45
C MET A 155 11.23 -23.50 -3.58
N GLU A 156 12.04 -23.04 -4.54
CA GLU A 156 12.54 -23.93 -5.59
C GLU A 156 13.49 -24.99 -5.03
N ILE A 157 14.31 -24.64 -4.04
CA ILE A 157 15.16 -25.59 -3.29
C ILE A 157 14.30 -26.61 -2.54
N GLU A 158 13.26 -26.17 -1.85
CA GLU A 158 12.31 -27.07 -1.17
C GLU A 158 11.65 -28.06 -2.13
N ARG A 159 11.34 -27.62 -3.35
CA ARG A 159 10.78 -28.45 -4.43
C ARG A 159 11.82 -29.30 -5.15
N GLY A 160 13.08 -29.23 -4.79
CA GLY A 160 14.20 -29.96 -5.42
C GLY A 160 14.55 -29.46 -6.83
N LYS A 161 14.16 -28.23 -7.21
CA LYS A 161 14.41 -27.62 -8.52
C LYS A 161 15.66 -26.73 -8.56
N ALA A 162 16.13 -26.26 -7.41
CA ALA A 162 17.33 -25.42 -7.28
C ALA A 162 18.33 -26.02 -6.28
N ASP A 163 19.59 -25.63 -6.41
CA ASP A 163 20.70 -26.13 -5.58
C ASP A 163 20.93 -25.20 -4.38
N ALA A 164 20.88 -25.76 -3.16
CA ALA A 164 21.07 -25.05 -1.92
C ALA A 164 22.51 -24.54 -1.75
N ASP A 165 23.52 -25.30 -2.18
CA ASP A 165 24.92 -24.91 -2.04
C ASP A 165 25.27 -23.77 -2.99
N ALA A 166 24.72 -23.76 -4.19
CA ALA A 166 24.84 -22.66 -5.14
C ALA A 166 24.19 -21.37 -4.59
N PHE A 167 23.00 -21.48 -4.01
CA PHE A 167 22.31 -20.36 -3.38
C PHE A 167 23.14 -19.76 -2.22
N LEU A 168 23.62 -20.61 -1.30
CA LEU A 168 24.43 -20.16 -0.18
C LEU A 168 25.73 -19.50 -0.64
N SER A 169 26.40 -20.07 -1.65
CA SER A 169 27.60 -19.50 -2.25
C SER A 169 27.38 -18.12 -2.84
N GLY A 170 26.22 -17.91 -3.49
CA GLY A 170 25.79 -16.59 -4.01
C GLY A 170 25.64 -15.55 -2.89
N ILE A 171 25.04 -15.93 -1.77
CA ILE A 171 24.91 -15.04 -0.59
C ILE A 171 26.27 -14.66 -0.02
N VAL A 172 27.17 -15.63 0.13
CA VAL A 172 28.55 -15.41 0.65
C VAL A 172 29.30 -14.45 -0.27
N GLN A 173 29.23 -14.66 -1.59
CA GLN A 173 29.87 -13.79 -2.56
C GLN A 173 29.31 -12.36 -2.48
N MET A 174 27.98 -12.20 -2.52
CA MET A 174 27.32 -10.90 -2.41
C MET A 174 27.74 -10.16 -1.14
N THR A 175 27.75 -10.86 0.00
CA THR A 175 28.18 -10.27 1.28
C THR A 175 29.63 -9.83 1.22
N GLY A 176 30.51 -10.63 0.59
CA GLY A 176 31.92 -10.29 0.41
C GLY A 176 32.14 -9.06 -0.46
N ASP A 177 31.29 -8.88 -1.49
CA ASP A 177 31.38 -7.73 -2.39
C ASP A 177 30.85 -6.46 -1.71
N LEU A 178 29.78 -6.56 -0.92
CA LEU A 178 29.24 -5.46 -0.13
C LEU A 178 30.20 -4.93 0.95
N VAL A 179 31.02 -5.79 1.53
CA VAL A 179 32.01 -5.39 2.54
C VAL A 179 33.22 -4.68 1.90
N LYS A 180 33.47 -4.92 0.60
CA LYS A 180 34.58 -4.29 -0.13
C LYS A 180 34.21 -2.97 -0.79
N ALA A 181 32.93 -2.72 -1.01
CA ALA A 181 32.40 -1.50 -1.62
C ALA A 181 32.37 -0.33 -0.62
#